data_025e1a85940a6333af5f442bedd6ac42
#
_entry.id   025e1a85940a6333af5f442bedd6ac42
#
_cell.length_a   1.000
_cell.length_b   1.000
_cell.length_c   1.000
_cell.angle_alpha   90.00
_cell.angle_beta   90.00
_cell.angle_gamma   90.00
#
_symmetry.space_group_name_H-M   'P 1'
#
loop_
_entity.id
_entity.type
_entity.pdbx_description
1 polymer ?
#
loop_
_entity_poly.entity_id
_entity_poly.type
_entity_poly.pdbx_seq_one_letter_code
_entity_poly.pdbx_strand_id
1 'polypeptide(L)' 'MTAYQTLDPNELIRQHTGLVRRIASHIGSRLPANVELDDLFQEGMTGLIDAIRRYKPQPHLSFEAYASTRIR' A
#
# COMPACT_ATOMS: atom_id res chain seq x y z
N MET A 1 22.62 -3.66 0.60
CA MET A 1 21.37 -4.35 0.22
C MET A 1 20.28 -3.98 1.18
N THR A 2 19.11 -3.64 0.68
CA THR A 2 17.98 -3.27 1.53
C THR A 2 17.14 -4.50 1.87
N ALA A 3 16.35 -4.40 2.94
CA ALA A 3 15.45 -5.47 3.34
C ALA A 3 14.44 -5.82 2.23
N TYR A 4 14.02 -4.83 1.46
CA TYR A 4 13.03 -5.05 0.41
C TYR A 4 13.53 -5.88 -0.74
N GLN A 5 14.82 -5.94 -0.94
CA GLN A 5 15.41 -6.75 -1.99
C GLN A 5 15.53 -8.21 -1.60
N THR A 6 15.49 -8.49 -0.30
CA THR A 6 15.66 -9.84 0.23
C THR A 6 14.37 -10.48 0.70
N LEU A 7 13.31 -9.67 0.89
CA LEU A 7 12.04 -10.20 1.37
C LEU A 7 11.19 -10.75 0.23
N ASP A 8 10.52 -11.85 0.53
CA ASP A 8 9.51 -12.41 -0.35
C ASP A 8 8.39 -11.37 -0.58
N PRO A 9 7.89 -11.20 -1.82
CA PRO A 9 6.76 -10.32 -2.08
C PRO A 9 5.55 -10.59 -1.16
N ASN A 10 5.28 -11.85 -0.84
CA ASN A 10 4.18 -12.19 0.06
C ASN A 10 4.41 -11.65 1.46
N GLU A 11 5.66 -11.63 1.91
CA GLU A 11 6.01 -11.07 3.21
C GLU A 11 5.79 -9.56 3.23
N LEU A 12 6.18 -8.88 2.16
CA LEU A 12 5.94 -7.45 2.05
C LEU A 12 4.46 -7.12 2.05
N ILE A 13 3.65 -7.92 1.38
CA ILE A 13 2.21 -7.75 1.38
C ILE A 13 1.67 -7.84 2.82
N ARG A 14 2.07 -8.88 3.56
CA ARG A 14 1.60 -9.05 4.94
C ARG A 14 2.01 -7.89 5.84
N GLN A 15 3.24 -7.42 5.68
CA GLN A 15 3.75 -6.34 6.51
C GLN A 15 3.04 -5.02 6.27
N HIS A 16 2.50 -4.81 5.06
CA HIS A 16 1.94 -3.53 4.68
C HIS A 16 0.43 -3.54 4.49
N THR A 17 -0.24 -4.65 4.77
CA THR A 17 -1.70 -4.73 4.70
C THR A 17 -2.36 -3.73 5.66
N GLY A 18 -1.77 -3.54 6.84
CA GLY A 18 -2.27 -2.55 7.79
C GLY A 18 -2.21 -1.13 7.27
N LEU A 19 -1.18 -0.81 6.49
CA LEU A 19 -1.08 0.50 5.85
C LEU A 19 -2.23 0.70 4.87
N VAL A 20 -2.54 -0.32 4.07
CA VAL A 20 -3.64 -0.25 3.12
C VAL A 20 -4.96 0.00 3.85
N ARG A 21 -5.18 -0.72 4.96
CA ARG A 21 -6.41 -0.54 5.74
C ARG A 21 -6.53 0.88 6.29
N ARG A 22 -5.46 1.44 6.80
CA ARG A 22 -5.48 2.80 7.34
C ARG A 22 -5.79 3.81 6.25
N ILE A 23 -5.17 3.68 5.09
CA ILE A 23 -5.41 4.60 3.98
C ILE A 23 -6.83 4.45 3.46
N ALA A 24 -7.30 3.23 3.26
CA ALA A 24 -8.65 2.98 2.78
C ALA A 24 -9.70 3.54 3.75
N SER A 25 -9.51 3.34 5.05
CA SER A 25 -10.42 3.87 6.05
C SER A 25 -10.44 5.39 6.06
N HIS A 26 -9.27 6.01 5.91
CA HIS A 26 -9.17 7.46 5.88
C HIS A 26 -9.89 8.05 4.66
N ILE A 27 -9.71 7.44 3.50
CA ILE A 27 -10.39 7.86 2.29
C ILE A 27 -11.89 7.63 2.43
N GLY A 28 -12.28 6.45 2.92
CA GLY A 28 -13.68 6.08 3.07
C GLY A 28 -14.45 6.99 4.00
N SER A 29 -13.80 7.53 5.03
CA SER A 29 -14.45 8.44 5.97
C SER A 29 -14.88 9.76 5.33
N ARG A 30 -14.36 10.08 4.16
CA ARG A 30 -14.65 11.32 3.45
C ARG A 30 -15.54 11.12 2.23
N LEU A 31 -15.96 9.90 1.97
CA LEU A 31 -16.77 9.56 0.81
C LEU A 31 -18.22 9.31 1.23
N PRO A 32 -19.16 9.34 0.26
CA PRO A 32 -20.55 9.02 0.56
C PRO A 32 -20.71 7.64 1.17
N ALA A 33 -21.78 7.48 1.95
CA ALA A 33 -22.02 6.22 2.67
C ALA A 33 -22.22 5.01 1.76
N ASN A 34 -22.53 5.22 0.48
CA ASN A 34 -22.74 4.13 -0.46
C ASN A 34 -21.44 3.57 -1.05
N VAL A 35 -20.29 4.14 -0.69
CA VAL A 35 -19.00 3.62 -1.13
C VAL A 35 -18.56 2.57 -0.13
N GLU A 36 -18.31 1.36 -0.62
CA GLU A 36 -17.92 0.26 0.25
C GLU A 36 -16.42 0.29 0.58
N LEU A 37 -16.12 0.13 1.86
CA LEU A 37 -14.75 0.10 2.33
C LEU A 37 -13.96 -1.07 1.73
N ASP A 38 -14.63 -2.22 1.51
CA ASP A 38 -13.98 -3.37 0.92
C ASP A 38 -13.46 -3.08 -0.48
N ASP A 39 -14.21 -2.32 -1.27
CA ASP A 39 -13.75 -1.95 -2.61
C ASP A 39 -12.52 -1.05 -2.54
N LEU A 40 -12.52 -0.10 -1.61
CA LEU A 40 -11.36 0.76 -1.41
C LEU A 40 -10.15 -0.05 -0.96
N PHE A 41 -10.37 -1.00 -0.06
CA PHE A 41 -9.29 -1.85 0.41
C PHE A 41 -8.70 -2.69 -0.73
N GLN A 42 -9.54 -3.28 -1.57
CA GLN A 42 -9.07 -4.10 -2.68
C GLN A 42 -8.28 -3.28 -3.70
N GLU A 43 -8.75 -2.08 -4.01
CA GLU A 43 -8.01 -1.18 -4.88
C GLU A 43 -6.68 -0.78 -4.27
N GLY A 44 -6.68 -0.55 -2.96
CA GLY A 44 -5.45 -0.25 -2.23
C GLY A 44 -4.47 -1.40 -2.28
N MET A 45 -4.95 -2.63 -2.16
CA MET A 45 -4.08 -3.80 -2.25
C MET A 45 -3.46 -3.93 -3.65
N THR A 46 -4.21 -3.60 -4.69
CA THR A 46 -3.67 -3.56 -6.04
C THR A 46 -2.53 -2.54 -6.14
N GLY A 47 -2.72 -1.36 -5.53
CA GLY A 47 -1.67 -0.35 -5.48
C GLY A 47 -0.45 -0.81 -4.70
N LEU A 48 -0.64 -1.54 -3.61
CA LEU A 48 0.46 -2.09 -2.84
C LEU A 48 1.26 -3.10 -3.66
N ILE A 49 0.58 -3.99 -4.36
CA ILE A 49 1.25 -4.98 -5.21
C ILE A 49 2.05 -4.29 -6.30
N ASP A 50 1.47 -3.26 -6.92
CA ASP A 50 2.18 -2.48 -7.93
C ASP A 50 3.42 -1.80 -7.34
N ALA A 51 3.31 -1.28 -6.12
CA ALA A 51 4.42 -0.64 -5.45
C ALA A 51 5.56 -1.63 -5.20
N ILE A 52 5.24 -2.86 -4.79
CA ILE A 52 6.24 -3.88 -4.55
C ILE A 52 7.02 -4.19 -5.83
N ARG A 53 6.34 -4.19 -6.95
CA ARG A 53 6.98 -4.49 -8.24
C ARG A 53 7.87 -3.36 -8.74
N ARG A 54 7.48 -2.12 -8.47
CA ARG A 54 8.11 -0.96 -9.09
C ARG A 54 9.09 -0.21 -8.21
N TYR A 55 9.02 -0.41 -6.91
CA TYR A 55 9.87 0.34 -6.00
C TYR A 55 11.33 -0.02 -6.17
N LYS A 56 12.16 1.00 -6.27
CA LYS A 56 13.62 0.84 -6.23
C LYS A 56 14.13 1.59 -5.02
N PRO A 57 14.92 0.95 -4.15
CA PRO A 57 15.44 1.61 -2.95
C PRO A 57 16.17 2.89 -3.28
N GLN A 58 15.84 3.95 -2.55
CA GLN A 58 16.42 5.28 -2.73
C GLN A 58 16.66 5.92 -1.37
N PRO A 59 17.71 6.76 -1.24
CA PRO A 59 18.03 7.38 0.05
C PRO A 59 16.93 8.30 0.59
N HIS A 60 16.13 8.89 -0.29
CA HIS A 60 15.16 9.90 0.09
C HIS A 60 13.72 9.45 -0.01
N LEU A 61 13.49 8.19 -0.35
CA LEU A 61 12.14 7.68 -0.53
C LEU A 61 12.03 6.28 0.06
N SER A 62 11.37 6.18 1.20
CA SER A 62 11.09 4.89 1.82
C SER A 62 10.05 4.11 1.01
N PHE A 63 10.05 2.79 1.15
CA PHE A 63 9.02 1.98 0.53
C PHE A 63 7.63 2.40 0.98
N GLU A 64 7.48 2.68 2.28
CA GLU A 64 6.18 3.05 2.83
C GLU A 64 5.64 4.34 2.22
N ALA A 65 6.49 5.34 2.06
CA ALA A 65 6.09 6.59 1.42
C ALA A 65 5.71 6.37 -0.05
N TYR A 66 6.51 5.58 -0.77
CA TYR A 66 6.23 5.27 -2.15
C TYR A 66 4.92 4.48 -2.29
N ALA A 67 4.73 3.46 -1.46
CA ALA A 67 3.53 2.65 -1.49
C ALA A 67 2.28 3.48 -1.16
N SER A 68 2.39 4.42 -0.23
CA SER A 68 1.26 5.28 0.13
C SER A 68 0.73 6.07 -1.06
N THR A 69 1.62 6.56 -1.93
CA THR A 69 1.18 7.27 -3.13
C THR A 69 0.52 6.35 -4.15
N ARG A 70 0.92 5.08 -4.18
CA ARG A 70 0.33 4.10 -5.09
C ARG A 70 -1.01 3.58 -4.61
N ILE A 71 -1.16 3.46 -3.30
CA ILE A 71 -2.40 2.97 -2.69
C ILE A 71 -3.52 3.99 -2.81
N ARG A 72 -3.20 5.26 -2.77
CA ARG A 72 -4.20 6.33 -2.91
C ARG A 72 -4.75 6.47 -4.34
#